data_3d1d5b23864e4d887d3ee459ed3cf317
#
_entry.id   3d1d5b23864e4d887d3ee459ed3cf317
#
_cell.length_a   1.000
_cell.length_b   1.000
_cell.length_c   1.000
_cell.angle_alpha   90.00
_cell.angle_beta   90.00
_cell.angle_gamma   90.00
#
_symmetry.space_group_name_H-M   'P 1'
#
loop_
_entity.id
_entity.type
_entity.pdbx_description
1 polymer ?
#
loop_
_entity_poly.entity_id
_entity_poly.type
_entity_poly.pdbx_seq_one_letter_code
_entity_poly.pdbx_strand_id
1 'polypeptide(L)'
;HAQKATPPLDIPLLLSGNFGELRGSHFHAGLDIKTQGRQGFPVKSILAGSIRRIRVTVTGYGKALYIDHADGTTSVYAHLQKFAPKFEQIIKERQYKKEKFLIQSYFKTNELTVEQGEVIGYSGNTGGSLGPHLHFELRNTKAQTPLNPMEIGYYIQDTQRPVIRGMYQYDLNDPKQKKKNKIRLIRKNDSTYTSSIQSWSGKTGIGLRMYDRQDLSYNKNGVYQIAVRLNGKEMIQYTFDKISFDDGKFISTLIDYKTYATESIRIQKLYRDL
;
A
#
# COMPACT_ATOMS: atom_id res chain seq x y z
N HIS A 1 -14.47 -13.58 -20.59
CA HIS A 1 -13.10 -13.09 -20.34
C HIS A 1 -13.19 -11.84 -19.49
N ALA A 2 -12.56 -11.81 -18.31
CA ALA A 2 -12.43 -10.59 -17.55
C ALA A 2 -11.66 -9.56 -18.40
N GLN A 3 -12.18 -8.34 -18.51
CA GLN A 3 -11.55 -7.28 -19.28
C GLN A 3 -10.19 -6.95 -18.64
N LYS A 4 -9.11 -7.01 -19.40
CA LYS A 4 -7.77 -6.70 -18.90
C LYS A 4 -7.69 -5.20 -18.56
N ALA A 5 -7.33 -4.87 -17.34
CA ALA A 5 -7.19 -3.48 -16.91
C ALA A 5 -6.06 -2.75 -17.66
N THR A 6 -6.29 -1.47 -17.97
CA THR A 6 -5.27 -0.58 -18.55
C THR A 6 -4.42 0.03 -17.42
N PRO A 7 -3.10 0.20 -17.56
CA PRO A 7 -2.30 0.93 -16.60
C PRO A 7 -2.83 2.35 -16.34
N PRO A 8 -2.78 2.84 -15.09
CA PRO A 8 -3.27 4.19 -14.79
C PRO A 8 -2.38 5.32 -15.32
N LEU A 9 -1.15 5.00 -15.75
CA LEU A 9 -0.17 5.93 -16.34
C LEU A 9 0.53 5.27 -17.54
N ASP A 10 0.88 6.06 -18.55
CA ASP A 10 1.63 5.62 -19.74
C ASP A 10 3.16 5.68 -19.53
N ILE A 11 3.63 5.44 -18.34
CA ILE A 11 5.05 5.36 -17.98
C ILE A 11 5.32 4.04 -17.24
N PRO A 12 6.57 3.58 -17.16
CA PRO A 12 6.92 2.41 -16.35
C PRO A 12 6.41 2.57 -14.91
N LEU A 13 5.69 1.56 -14.40
CA LEU A 13 5.11 1.60 -13.06
C LEU A 13 6.19 1.29 -12.01
N LEU A 14 7.00 2.30 -11.70
CA LEU A 14 8.00 2.24 -10.63
C LEU A 14 7.38 2.71 -9.33
N LEU A 15 7.47 1.87 -8.28
CA LEU A 15 6.84 2.13 -7.00
C LEU A 15 7.78 2.89 -6.04
N SER A 16 7.23 3.84 -5.31
CA SER A 16 7.82 4.42 -4.10
C SER A 16 7.23 3.84 -2.81
N GLY A 17 6.11 3.13 -2.92
CA GLY A 17 5.46 2.38 -1.86
C GLY A 17 4.51 1.35 -2.46
N ASN A 18 4.48 0.14 -1.92
CA ASN A 18 3.60 -0.93 -2.36
C ASN A 18 2.43 -1.16 -1.39
N PHE A 19 1.47 -1.97 -1.83
CA PHE A 19 0.32 -2.38 -1.02
C PHE A 19 0.77 -3.16 0.23
N GLY A 20 0.13 -2.90 1.37
CA GLY A 20 0.43 -3.57 2.63
C GLY A 20 1.71 -3.10 3.31
N GLU A 21 2.45 -2.15 2.74
CA GLU A 21 3.63 -1.58 3.40
C GLU A 21 3.25 -1.01 4.77
N LEU A 22 4.02 -1.40 5.79
CA LEU A 22 3.85 -0.92 7.16
C LEU A 22 4.23 0.56 7.25
N ARG A 23 3.26 1.45 7.43
CA ARG A 23 3.46 2.88 7.69
C ARG A 23 3.45 3.14 9.21
N GLY A 24 3.69 4.36 9.63
CA GLY A 24 3.78 4.68 11.07
C GLY A 24 2.53 4.35 11.88
N SER A 25 1.33 4.48 11.30
CA SER A 25 0.05 4.29 11.99
C SER A 25 -0.96 3.45 11.21
N HIS A 26 -0.63 2.99 10.02
CA HIS A 26 -1.55 2.26 9.15
C HIS A 26 -0.78 1.44 8.10
N PHE A 27 -1.47 0.49 7.46
CA PHE A 27 -0.99 -0.16 6.25
C PHE A 27 -1.22 0.71 5.04
N HIS A 28 -0.29 0.68 4.09
CA HIS A 28 -0.48 1.36 2.82
C HIS A 28 -1.58 0.67 2.01
N ALA A 29 -2.63 1.40 1.67
CA ALA A 29 -3.85 0.86 1.05
C ALA A 29 -3.78 0.73 -0.48
N GLY A 30 -2.64 1.08 -1.10
CA GLY A 30 -2.51 1.10 -2.55
C GLY A 30 -1.07 1.04 -3.02
N LEU A 31 -0.84 1.56 -4.21
CA LEU A 31 0.49 1.73 -4.82
C LEU A 31 0.80 3.22 -4.93
N ASP A 32 1.99 3.62 -4.51
CA ASP A 32 2.53 4.95 -4.80
C ASP A 32 3.41 4.85 -6.05
N ILE A 33 2.87 5.27 -7.19
CA ILE A 33 3.52 5.17 -8.50
C ILE A 33 4.30 6.45 -8.77
N LYS A 34 5.60 6.32 -8.96
CA LYS A 34 6.50 7.45 -9.25
C LYS A 34 6.13 8.12 -10.56
N THR A 35 6.16 9.44 -10.57
CA THR A 35 5.92 10.29 -11.73
C THR A 35 7.19 11.07 -12.13
N GLN A 36 8.34 10.42 -12.03
CA GLN A 36 9.66 11.00 -12.43
C GLN A 36 9.96 12.34 -11.72
N GLY A 37 9.47 12.54 -10.50
CA GLY A 37 9.64 13.78 -9.74
C GLY A 37 8.80 14.96 -10.27
N ARG A 38 7.88 14.75 -11.20
CA ARG A 38 7.06 15.79 -11.85
C ARG A 38 5.58 15.56 -11.65
N GLN A 39 4.81 16.61 -11.74
CA GLN A 39 3.35 16.58 -11.80
C GLN A 39 2.87 16.67 -13.25
N GLY A 40 1.58 16.38 -13.49
CA GLY A 40 0.93 16.65 -14.77
C GLY A 40 0.90 15.47 -15.74
N PHE A 41 1.33 14.26 -15.35
CA PHE A 41 1.12 13.08 -16.19
C PHE A 41 -0.36 12.75 -16.29
N PRO A 42 -0.91 12.49 -17.51
CA PRO A 42 -2.28 12.05 -17.67
C PRO A 42 -2.54 10.78 -16.87
N VAL A 43 -3.57 10.81 -16.02
CA VAL A 43 -4.03 9.66 -15.24
C VAL A 43 -5.27 9.09 -15.92
N LYS A 44 -5.25 7.80 -16.19
CA LYS A 44 -6.30 7.09 -16.95
C LYS A 44 -7.13 6.19 -16.05
N SER A 45 -8.42 6.05 -16.37
CA SER A 45 -9.27 5.03 -15.77
C SER A 45 -8.78 3.65 -16.21
N ILE A 46 -8.60 2.75 -15.23
CA ILE A 46 -8.11 1.39 -15.49
C ILE A 46 -9.13 0.52 -16.22
N LEU A 47 -10.42 0.77 -16.00
CA LEU A 47 -11.58 0.11 -16.59
C LEU A 47 -12.66 1.16 -16.85
N ALA A 48 -13.64 0.83 -17.69
CA ALA A 48 -14.88 1.60 -17.79
C ALA A 48 -15.61 1.57 -16.45
N GLY A 49 -16.31 2.67 -16.12
CA GLY A 49 -17.02 2.72 -14.84
C GLY A 49 -17.80 3.99 -14.60
N SER A 50 -18.38 4.07 -13.42
CA SER A 50 -19.16 5.20 -12.94
C SER A 50 -18.41 5.94 -11.81
N ILE A 51 -18.31 7.25 -11.95
CA ILE A 51 -17.74 8.09 -10.89
C ILE A 51 -18.63 7.99 -9.65
N ARG A 52 -18.09 7.40 -8.60
CA ARG A 52 -18.76 7.29 -7.30
C ARG A 52 -18.60 8.55 -6.46
N ARG A 53 -17.37 9.07 -6.42
CA ARG A 53 -17.01 10.19 -5.54
C ARG A 53 -15.84 10.99 -6.12
N ILE A 54 -15.92 12.31 -5.98
CA ILE A 54 -14.79 13.22 -6.15
C ILE A 54 -14.58 13.98 -4.84
N ARG A 55 -13.33 14.07 -4.41
CA ARG A 55 -12.95 14.69 -3.14
C ARG A 55 -11.82 15.69 -3.34
N VAL A 56 -11.91 16.83 -2.64
CA VAL A 56 -10.85 17.84 -2.53
C VAL A 56 -10.59 18.12 -1.06
N THR A 57 -9.39 17.85 -0.57
CA THR A 57 -8.95 18.11 0.80
C THR A 57 -7.52 18.64 0.80
N VAL A 58 -7.11 19.30 1.90
CA VAL A 58 -5.73 19.79 2.08
C VAL A 58 -4.81 18.75 2.73
N THR A 59 -5.37 17.69 3.29
CA THR A 59 -4.64 16.59 3.93
C THR A 59 -5.07 15.25 3.35
N GLY A 60 -4.42 14.18 3.73
CA GLY A 60 -4.73 12.83 3.25
C GLY A 60 -4.60 12.73 1.73
N TYR A 61 -5.64 12.26 1.04
CA TYR A 61 -5.61 12.03 -0.42
C TYR A 61 -5.58 13.29 -1.29
N GLY A 62 -5.77 14.48 -0.72
CA GLY A 62 -5.81 15.71 -1.51
C GLY A 62 -6.98 15.72 -2.50
N LYS A 63 -6.69 15.95 -3.78
CA LYS A 63 -7.64 15.75 -4.87
C LYS A 63 -7.69 14.27 -5.23
N ALA A 64 -8.86 13.65 -5.06
CA ALA A 64 -9.04 12.23 -5.30
C ALA A 64 -10.34 11.93 -6.06
N LEU A 65 -10.28 10.89 -6.90
CA LEU A 65 -11.38 10.42 -7.73
C LEU A 65 -11.58 8.93 -7.50
N TYR A 66 -12.84 8.50 -7.37
CA TYR A 66 -13.25 7.13 -7.10
C TYR A 66 -14.19 6.66 -8.20
N ILE A 67 -13.90 5.51 -8.81
CA ILE A 67 -14.67 4.93 -9.92
C ILE A 67 -15.10 3.53 -9.55
N ASP A 68 -16.41 3.28 -9.58
CA ASP A 68 -16.98 1.94 -9.43
C ASP A 68 -17.02 1.25 -10.80
N HIS A 69 -16.53 0.01 -10.86
CA HIS A 69 -16.47 -0.82 -12.07
C HIS A 69 -17.48 -1.95 -12.03
N ALA A 70 -17.82 -2.47 -13.21
CA ALA A 70 -18.81 -3.53 -13.37
C ALA A 70 -18.39 -4.87 -12.74
N ASP A 71 -17.09 -5.08 -12.53
CA ASP A 71 -16.52 -6.28 -11.88
C ASP A 71 -16.64 -6.29 -10.35
N GLY A 72 -17.26 -5.26 -9.76
CA GLY A 72 -17.43 -5.11 -8.32
C GLY A 72 -16.21 -4.50 -7.61
N THR A 73 -15.29 -3.90 -8.36
CA THR A 73 -14.16 -3.15 -7.81
C THR A 73 -14.38 -1.64 -7.91
N THR A 74 -13.70 -0.90 -7.05
CA THR A 74 -13.60 0.57 -7.07
C THR A 74 -12.14 0.95 -7.17
N SER A 75 -11.77 1.70 -8.21
CA SER A 75 -10.44 2.31 -8.31
C SER A 75 -10.41 3.69 -7.68
N VAL A 76 -9.29 4.02 -7.03
CA VAL A 76 -9.06 5.31 -6.36
C VAL A 76 -7.77 5.92 -6.89
N TYR A 77 -7.85 7.18 -7.30
CA TYR A 77 -6.73 7.95 -7.83
C TYR A 77 -6.56 9.19 -6.96
N ALA A 78 -5.44 9.32 -6.27
CA ALA A 78 -5.23 10.38 -5.30
C ALA A 78 -3.97 11.21 -5.56
N HIS A 79 -3.79 12.26 -4.77
CA HIS A 79 -2.76 13.28 -4.90
C HIS A 79 -2.76 14.01 -6.24
N LEU A 80 -3.90 14.03 -6.94
CA LEU A 80 -4.03 14.63 -8.27
C LEU A 80 -3.74 16.15 -8.22
N GLN A 81 -3.08 16.66 -9.27
CA GLN A 81 -2.88 18.09 -9.47
C GLN A 81 -4.21 18.78 -9.83
N LYS A 82 -4.92 18.19 -10.79
CA LYS A 82 -6.23 18.63 -11.28
C LYS A 82 -7.01 17.44 -11.85
N PHE A 83 -8.30 17.54 -11.89
CA PHE A 83 -9.15 16.59 -12.58
C PHE A 83 -9.15 16.86 -14.11
N ALA A 84 -9.67 15.94 -14.91
CA ALA A 84 -9.97 16.23 -16.31
C ALA A 84 -11.00 17.36 -16.43
N PRO A 85 -11.00 18.15 -17.52
CA PRO A 85 -11.80 19.40 -17.62
C PRO A 85 -13.28 19.21 -17.24
N LYS A 86 -13.91 18.14 -17.70
CA LYS A 86 -15.33 17.86 -17.39
C LYS A 86 -15.61 17.69 -15.89
N PHE A 87 -14.70 17.07 -15.14
CA PHE A 87 -14.85 16.88 -13.69
C PHE A 87 -14.42 18.11 -12.91
N GLU A 88 -13.38 18.82 -13.38
CA GLU A 88 -12.89 20.04 -12.76
C GLU A 88 -13.97 21.13 -12.76
N GLN A 89 -14.72 21.27 -13.87
CA GLN A 89 -15.84 22.20 -13.98
C GLN A 89 -16.93 21.89 -12.97
N ILE A 90 -17.41 20.63 -12.91
CA ILE A 90 -18.46 20.21 -11.97
C ILE A 90 -18.05 20.49 -10.51
N ILE A 91 -16.79 20.23 -10.17
CA ILE A 91 -16.29 20.43 -8.82
C ILE A 91 -16.20 21.89 -8.48
N LYS A 92 -15.71 22.76 -9.40
CA LYS A 92 -15.69 24.22 -9.23
C LYS A 92 -17.10 24.79 -9.01
N GLU A 93 -18.06 24.42 -9.82
CA GLU A 93 -19.45 24.84 -9.67
C GLU A 93 -20.01 24.47 -8.28
N ARG A 94 -19.73 23.25 -7.82
CA ARG A 94 -20.15 22.80 -6.48
C ARG A 94 -19.41 23.54 -5.35
N GLN A 95 -18.13 23.87 -5.54
CA GLN A 95 -17.34 24.67 -4.59
C GLN A 95 -17.90 26.08 -4.47
N TYR A 96 -18.16 26.77 -5.59
CA TYR A 96 -18.76 28.10 -5.59
C TYR A 96 -20.15 28.09 -4.97
N LYS A 97 -21.01 27.14 -5.37
CA LYS A 97 -22.36 27.02 -4.78
C LYS A 97 -22.36 26.81 -3.28
N LYS A 98 -21.36 26.12 -2.74
CA LYS A 98 -21.21 25.83 -1.31
C LYS A 98 -20.31 26.82 -0.58
N GLU A 99 -19.68 27.74 -1.29
CA GLU A 99 -18.68 28.68 -0.77
C GLU A 99 -17.57 27.96 0.03
N LYS A 100 -17.15 26.78 -0.44
CA LYS A 100 -16.17 25.92 0.24
C LYS A 100 -15.17 25.33 -0.75
N PHE A 101 -13.86 25.53 -0.46
CA PHE A 101 -12.79 24.90 -1.22
C PHE A 101 -12.75 23.38 -0.97
N LEU A 102 -12.86 22.96 0.29
CA LEU A 102 -12.89 21.55 0.66
C LEU A 102 -14.27 20.98 0.34
N ILE A 103 -14.29 19.97 -0.50
CA ILE A 103 -15.57 19.39 -0.95
C ILE A 103 -15.45 17.87 -1.09
N GLN A 104 -16.57 17.22 -0.80
CA GLN A 104 -16.79 15.81 -1.11
C GLN A 104 -18.13 15.70 -1.85
N SER A 105 -18.06 15.23 -3.08
CA SER A 105 -19.21 15.09 -3.96
C SER A 105 -19.44 13.62 -4.29
N TYR A 106 -20.63 13.14 -4.02
CA TYR A 106 -21.09 11.80 -4.43
C TYR A 106 -21.96 11.93 -5.66
N PHE A 107 -21.96 10.90 -6.48
CA PHE A 107 -22.72 10.78 -7.73
C PHE A 107 -23.51 9.47 -7.72
N LYS A 108 -24.66 9.49 -8.37
CA LYS A 108 -25.45 8.27 -8.59
C LYS A 108 -24.77 7.39 -9.63
N THR A 109 -25.04 6.11 -9.60
CA THR A 109 -24.59 5.18 -10.64
C THR A 109 -25.02 5.68 -12.02
N ASN A 110 -24.08 5.70 -12.96
CA ASN A 110 -24.24 6.20 -14.34
C ASN A 110 -24.56 7.71 -14.48
N GLU A 111 -24.48 8.50 -13.40
CA GLU A 111 -24.60 9.96 -13.50
C GLU A 111 -23.39 10.58 -14.21
N LEU A 112 -22.20 10.09 -13.91
CA LEU A 112 -20.94 10.43 -14.58
C LEU A 112 -20.19 9.14 -14.91
N THR A 113 -19.97 8.88 -16.19
CA THR A 113 -19.27 7.66 -16.65
C THR A 113 -17.92 8.00 -17.25
N VAL A 114 -17.05 7.01 -17.27
CA VAL A 114 -15.75 7.03 -17.93
C VAL A 114 -15.54 5.73 -18.70
N GLU A 115 -14.82 5.86 -19.81
CA GLU A 115 -14.38 4.69 -20.57
C GLU A 115 -13.02 4.19 -20.03
N GLN A 116 -12.71 2.93 -20.33
CA GLN A 116 -11.38 2.40 -20.05
C GLN A 116 -10.31 3.18 -20.83
N GLY A 117 -9.24 3.59 -20.14
CA GLY A 117 -8.17 4.38 -20.74
C GLY A 117 -8.49 5.88 -20.90
N GLU A 118 -9.68 6.32 -20.55
CA GLU A 118 -10.03 7.75 -20.54
C GLU A 118 -9.20 8.52 -19.53
N VAL A 119 -8.69 9.70 -19.91
CA VAL A 119 -7.97 10.60 -19.00
C VAL A 119 -8.95 11.23 -18.01
N ILE A 120 -8.78 10.92 -16.74
CA ILE A 120 -9.65 11.36 -15.62
C ILE A 120 -9.06 12.50 -14.81
N GLY A 121 -7.76 12.76 -14.95
CA GLY A 121 -7.04 13.80 -14.24
C GLY A 121 -5.56 13.78 -14.56
N TYR A 122 -4.80 14.48 -13.73
CA TYR A 122 -3.35 14.61 -13.91
C TYR A 122 -2.65 14.39 -12.57
N SER A 123 -1.56 13.63 -12.60
CA SER A 123 -0.76 13.34 -11.41
C SER A 123 -0.25 14.58 -10.71
N GLY A 124 -0.13 14.56 -9.41
CA GLY A 124 0.19 15.75 -8.64
C GLY A 124 0.95 15.46 -7.34
N ASN A 125 0.74 16.36 -6.38
CA ASN A 125 1.34 16.32 -5.05
C ASN A 125 0.40 16.98 -4.01
N THR A 126 -0.92 16.85 -4.18
CA THR A 126 -1.90 17.46 -3.28
C THR A 126 -2.16 16.58 -2.05
N GLY A 127 -2.64 17.17 -0.96
CA GLY A 127 -2.93 16.46 0.29
C GLY A 127 -1.67 16.15 1.11
N GLY A 128 -1.63 14.98 1.72
CA GLY A 128 -0.54 14.52 2.61
C GLY A 128 0.63 13.88 1.87
N SER A 129 1.00 14.40 0.70
CA SER A 129 2.08 13.86 -0.13
C SER A 129 3.39 14.63 0.09
N LEU A 130 4.52 13.90 0.16
CA LEU A 130 5.86 14.46 0.33
C LEU A 130 6.60 14.70 -0.99
N GLY A 131 6.03 14.32 -2.12
CA GLY A 131 6.62 14.50 -3.45
C GLY A 131 5.69 14.00 -4.56
N PRO A 132 5.89 14.43 -5.82
CA PRO A 132 5.01 14.06 -6.91
C PRO A 132 4.94 12.55 -7.14
N HIS A 133 3.73 11.98 -7.05
CA HIS A 133 3.41 10.59 -7.37
C HIS A 133 1.91 10.43 -7.60
N LEU A 134 1.50 9.29 -8.13
CA LEU A 134 0.10 8.85 -8.15
C LEU A 134 -0.09 7.82 -7.05
N HIS A 135 -0.94 8.12 -6.06
CA HIS A 135 -1.45 7.09 -5.15
C HIS A 135 -2.66 6.43 -5.80
N PHE A 136 -2.55 5.12 -6.03
CA PHE A 136 -3.56 4.33 -6.71
C PHE A 136 -4.01 3.16 -5.85
N GLU A 137 -5.35 3.02 -5.68
CA GLU A 137 -5.92 1.89 -4.94
C GLU A 137 -6.93 1.13 -5.78
N LEU A 138 -7.09 -0.14 -5.42
CA LEU A 138 -8.21 -0.98 -5.81
C LEU A 138 -8.96 -1.39 -4.55
N ARG A 139 -10.28 -1.34 -4.58
CA ARG A 139 -11.14 -1.72 -3.44
C ARG A 139 -12.26 -2.63 -3.89
N ASN A 140 -12.76 -3.47 -2.99
CA ASN A 140 -14.08 -4.05 -3.16
C ASN A 140 -15.15 -2.94 -3.09
N THR A 141 -16.02 -2.83 -4.08
CA THR A 141 -17.01 -1.72 -4.16
C THR A 141 -17.97 -1.72 -2.98
N LYS A 142 -18.45 -2.88 -2.56
CA LYS A 142 -19.45 -3.00 -1.49
C LYS A 142 -18.84 -2.75 -0.11
N ALA A 143 -17.76 -3.43 0.22
CA ALA A 143 -17.10 -3.37 1.52
C ALA A 143 -16.12 -2.19 1.64
N GLN A 144 -15.69 -1.59 0.53
CA GLN A 144 -14.61 -0.59 0.46
C GLN A 144 -13.28 -1.09 1.07
N THR A 145 -13.11 -2.40 1.14
CA THR A 145 -11.87 -3.02 1.60
C THR A 145 -10.80 -2.88 0.52
N PRO A 146 -9.64 -2.30 0.80
CA PRO A 146 -8.50 -2.27 -0.11
C PRO A 146 -8.04 -3.67 -0.50
N LEU A 147 -7.82 -3.85 -1.79
CA LEU A 147 -7.29 -5.04 -2.45
C LEU A 147 -5.91 -4.71 -3.00
N ASN A 148 -5.04 -5.71 -3.12
CA ASN A 148 -3.72 -5.49 -3.71
C ASN A 148 -3.83 -5.21 -5.21
N PRO A 149 -3.52 -3.99 -5.69
CA PRO A 149 -3.67 -3.68 -7.10
C PRO A 149 -2.70 -4.45 -8.02
N MET A 150 -1.67 -5.09 -7.47
CA MET A 150 -0.74 -5.90 -8.26
C MET A 150 -1.40 -7.19 -8.78
N GLU A 151 -2.52 -7.63 -8.18
CA GLU A 151 -3.23 -8.85 -8.60
C GLU A 151 -4.08 -8.66 -9.87
N ILE A 152 -4.34 -7.42 -10.30
CA ILE A 152 -5.14 -7.15 -11.51
C ILE A 152 -4.36 -7.21 -12.83
N GLY A 153 -3.15 -7.76 -12.78
CA GLY A 153 -2.39 -8.10 -13.97
C GLY A 153 -1.63 -6.96 -14.64
N TYR A 154 -1.34 -5.89 -13.89
CA TYR A 154 -0.34 -4.92 -14.37
C TYR A 154 1.03 -5.55 -14.42
N TYR A 155 1.73 -5.31 -15.51
CA TYR A 155 3.13 -5.67 -15.58
C TYR A 155 3.97 -4.69 -14.74
N ILE A 156 4.32 -5.12 -13.54
CA ILE A 156 5.34 -4.48 -12.71
C ILE A 156 6.55 -5.39 -12.76
N GLN A 157 7.58 -4.95 -13.47
CA GLN A 157 8.80 -5.75 -13.56
C GLN A 157 9.47 -5.84 -12.20
N ASP A 158 9.58 -7.06 -11.71
CA ASP A 158 10.26 -7.37 -10.45
C ASP A 158 10.81 -8.79 -10.46
N THR A 159 12.14 -8.88 -10.48
CA THR A 159 12.90 -10.13 -10.39
C THR A 159 13.69 -10.22 -9.09
N GLN A 160 13.64 -9.13 -8.26
CA GLN A 160 14.40 -9.07 -7.03
C GLN A 160 13.71 -9.87 -5.93
N ARG A 161 14.50 -10.41 -5.05
CA ARG A 161 14.01 -11.16 -3.90
C ARG A 161 14.07 -10.30 -2.65
N PRO A 162 13.15 -10.50 -1.69
CA PRO A 162 13.18 -9.80 -0.42
C PRO A 162 14.52 -9.93 0.31
N VAL A 163 14.93 -8.86 0.96
CA VAL A 163 16.19 -8.79 1.70
C VAL A 163 15.91 -8.80 3.20
N ILE A 164 16.45 -9.80 3.90
CA ILE A 164 16.41 -9.87 5.36
C ILE A 164 17.60 -9.11 5.93
N ARG A 165 17.36 -8.04 6.70
CA ARG A 165 18.39 -7.18 7.32
C ARG A 165 18.67 -7.52 8.76
N GLY A 166 17.81 -8.29 9.41
CA GLY A 166 18.01 -8.75 10.77
C GLY A 166 16.91 -9.69 11.23
N MET A 167 17.28 -10.61 12.09
CA MET A 167 16.39 -11.52 12.79
C MET A 167 16.57 -11.30 14.29
N TYR A 168 15.48 -11.35 15.02
CA TYR A 168 15.46 -11.09 16.46
C TYR A 168 14.67 -12.16 17.16
N GLN A 169 15.19 -12.59 18.30
CA GLN A 169 14.53 -13.51 19.23
C GLN A 169 13.95 -12.69 20.38
N TYR A 170 12.72 -12.97 20.75
CA TYR A 170 12.01 -12.36 21.88
C TYR A 170 11.70 -13.42 22.93
N ASP A 171 11.99 -13.09 24.19
CA ASP A 171 11.54 -13.90 25.33
C ASP A 171 10.08 -13.53 25.67
N LEU A 172 9.14 -14.41 25.35
CA LEU A 172 7.71 -14.22 25.60
C LEU A 172 7.29 -14.58 27.03
N ASN A 173 8.21 -15.08 27.88
CA ASN A 173 7.96 -15.23 29.30
C ASN A 173 8.12 -13.89 30.05
N ASP A 174 8.82 -12.90 29.45
CA ASP A 174 8.86 -11.54 29.95
C ASP A 174 7.65 -10.73 29.40
N PRO A 175 6.62 -10.42 30.24
CA PRO A 175 5.43 -9.70 29.80
C PRO A 175 5.75 -8.31 29.20
N LYS A 176 6.87 -7.74 29.58
CA LYS A 176 7.32 -6.42 29.07
C LYS A 176 8.16 -6.51 27.79
N GLN A 177 8.46 -7.72 27.34
CA GLN A 177 9.27 -8.03 26.15
C GLN A 177 10.53 -7.16 26.04
N LYS A 178 11.18 -6.88 27.19
CA LYS A 178 12.32 -5.98 27.28
C LYS A 178 13.58 -6.58 26.66
N LYS A 179 13.67 -7.92 26.64
CA LYS A 179 14.83 -8.64 26.14
C LYS A 179 14.58 -9.16 24.75
N LYS A 180 15.31 -8.62 23.79
CA LYS A 180 15.43 -9.18 22.46
C LYS A 180 16.89 -9.40 22.12
N ASN A 181 17.18 -10.55 21.54
CA ASN A 181 18.52 -10.92 21.08
C ASN A 181 18.57 -10.83 19.56
N LYS A 182 19.54 -10.11 19.03
CA LYS A 182 19.77 -10.11 17.58
C LYS A 182 20.49 -11.39 17.19
N ILE A 183 19.90 -12.13 16.25
CA ILE A 183 20.48 -13.35 15.71
C ILE A 183 21.37 -13.00 14.53
N ARG A 184 22.62 -13.50 14.54
CA ARG A 184 23.53 -13.32 13.42
C ARG A 184 23.05 -14.15 12.21
N LEU A 185 22.75 -13.46 11.11
CA LEU A 185 22.43 -14.08 9.84
C LEU A 185 23.67 -14.18 8.95
N ILE A 186 23.82 -15.31 8.31
CA ILE A 186 24.83 -15.59 7.30
C ILE A 186 24.12 -15.75 5.97
N ARG A 187 24.39 -14.86 5.01
CA ARG A 187 23.83 -14.96 3.66
C ARG A 187 24.56 -16.06 2.89
N LYS A 188 23.81 -17.04 2.40
CA LYS A 188 24.35 -18.15 1.60
C LYS A 188 24.33 -17.84 0.10
N ASN A 189 23.28 -17.18 -0.37
CA ASN A 189 23.11 -16.74 -1.75
C ASN A 189 22.12 -15.57 -1.80
N ASP A 190 21.62 -15.20 -2.98
CA ASP A 190 20.73 -14.05 -3.15
C ASP A 190 19.36 -14.18 -2.47
N SER A 191 18.96 -15.41 -2.12
CA SER A 191 17.64 -15.68 -1.53
C SER A 191 17.68 -16.40 -0.19
N THR A 192 18.84 -16.92 0.23
CA THR A 192 18.94 -17.81 1.38
C THR A 192 19.85 -17.23 2.46
N TYR A 193 19.34 -17.23 3.66
CA TYR A 193 20.07 -16.88 4.88
C TYR A 193 20.04 -18.08 5.83
N THR A 194 21.06 -18.22 6.63
CA THR A 194 21.13 -19.17 7.74
C THR A 194 21.63 -18.47 8.99
N SER A 195 21.44 -19.08 10.14
CA SER A 195 22.01 -18.62 11.40
C SER A 195 22.78 -19.75 12.06
N SER A 196 23.65 -19.42 13.00
CA SER A 196 24.17 -20.42 13.94
C SER A 196 23.03 -21.01 14.75
N ILE A 197 23.22 -22.22 15.27
CA ILE A 197 22.28 -22.87 16.20
C ILE A 197 22.07 -21.95 17.39
N GLN A 198 20.81 -21.68 17.69
CA GLN A 198 20.41 -20.89 18.86
C GLN A 198 19.77 -21.82 19.89
N SER A 199 20.11 -21.61 21.13
CA SER A 199 19.42 -22.25 22.23
C SER A 199 18.08 -21.54 22.49
N TRP A 200 16.99 -22.27 22.40
CA TRP A 200 15.63 -21.75 22.61
C TRP A 200 15.03 -22.43 23.83
N SER A 201 14.68 -21.66 24.83
CA SER A 201 14.02 -22.16 26.04
C SER A 201 12.74 -21.39 26.32
N GLY A 202 11.71 -22.07 26.78
CA GLY A 202 10.43 -21.46 27.10
C GLY A 202 9.67 -20.92 25.88
N LYS A 203 8.79 -19.96 26.10
CA LYS A 203 8.01 -19.32 25.05
C LYS A 203 8.88 -18.29 24.32
N THR A 204 9.06 -18.45 23.02
CA THR A 204 9.94 -17.60 22.22
C THR A 204 9.23 -17.10 20.97
N GLY A 205 9.42 -15.83 20.65
CA GLY A 205 8.97 -15.20 19.42
C GLY A 205 10.11 -14.85 18.49
N ILE A 206 9.80 -14.75 17.20
CA ILE A 206 10.74 -14.28 16.15
C ILE A 206 10.24 -12.99 15.57
N GLY A 207 11.15 -12.05 15.32
CA GLY A 207 10.90 -10.86 14.51
C GLY A 207 11.89 -10.72 13.38
N LEU A 208 11.44 -10.19 12.25
CA LEU A 208 12.26 -9.92 11.08
C LEU A 208 12.28 -8.42 10.73
N ARG A 209 13.47 -7.91 10.47
CA ARG A 209 13.69 -6.65 9.75
C ARG A 209 14.00 -6.98 8.32
N MET A 210 13.10 -6.60 7.42
CA MET A 210 13.20 -6.94 6.00
C MET A 210 12.57 -5.86 5.13
N TYR A 211 12.85 -5.92 3.86
CA TYR A 211 12.21 -5.11 2.83
C TYR A 211 12.32 -5.84 1.49
N ASP A 212 11.49 -5.45 0.55
CA ASP A 212 11.58 -5.85 -0.84
C ASP A 212 12.02 -4.67 -1.72
N ARG A 213 12.40 -4.95 -2.94
CA ARG A 213 12.73 -3.98 -3.98
C ARG A 213 12.06 -4.38 -5.27
N GLN A 214 11.85 -3.41 -6.10
CA GLN A 214 11.44 -3.59 -7.49
C GLN A 214 12.64 -3.34 -8.41
N ASP A 215 12.68 -4.00 -9.56
CA ASP A 215 13.65 -3.70 -10.60
C ASP A 215 13.58 -2.22 -11.00
N LEU A 216 14.74 -1.63 -11.31
CA LEU A 216 14.88 -0.22 -11.68
C LEU A 216 14.44 0.78 -10.60
N SER A 217 14.19 0.33 -9.37
CA SER A 217 13.82 1.19 -8.25
C SER A 217 14.67 0.90 -7.02
N TYR A 218 15.23 1.96 -6.40
CA TYR A 218 15.98 1.83 -5.13
C TYR A 218 15.10 1.87 -3.89
N ASN A 219 13.80 2.04 -4.03
CA ASN A 219 12.87 2.10 -2.91
C ASN A 219 12.82 0.77 -2.17
N LYS A 220 12.59 0.86 -0.88
CA LYS A 220 12.38 -0.29 0.01
C LYS A 220 10.88 -0.43 0.21
N ASN A 221 10.31 -1.41 -0.43
CA ASN A 221 8.89 -1.75 -0.35
C ASN A 221 8.63 -2.76 0.77
N GLY A 222 7.36 -2.98 1.12
CA GLY A 222 6.93 -4.07 1.98
C GLY A 222 7.05 -5.43 1.28
N VAL A 223 7.11 -6.50 2.07
CA VAL A 223 7.12 -7.88 1.57
C VAL A 223 5.69 -8.36 1.39
N TYR A 224 5.39 -9.03 0.28
CA TYR A 224 4.03 -9.50 -0.03
C TYR A 224 3.57 -10.66 0.86
N GLN A 225 4.45 -11.64 1.09
CA GLN A 225 4.11 -12.82 1.88
C GLN A 225 5.24 -13.24 2.81
N ILE A 226 4.87 -13.69 4.00
CA ILE A 226 5.80 -14.23 4.99
C ILE A 226 5.18 -15.49 5.56
N ALA A 227 5.90 -16.61 5.47
CA ALA A 227 5.52 -17.86 6.11
C ALA A 227 6.60 -18.32 7.09
N VAL A 228 6.19 -18.73 8.27
CA VAL A 228 7.06 -19.34 9.29
C VAL A 228 6.74 -20.81 9.42
N ARG A 229 7.73 -21.67 9.28
CA ARG A 229 7.61 -23.11 9.44
C ARG A 229 8.53 -23.60 10.56
N LEU A 230 8.00 -24.44 11.41
CA LEU A 230 8.75 -25.17 12.46
C LEU A 230 8.72 -26.66 12.13
N ASN A 231 9.88 -27.26 11.94
CA ASN A 231 10.03 -28.67 11.54
C ASN A 231 9.17 -29.04 10.31
N GLY A 232 9.14 -28.15 9.32
CA GLY A 232 8.36 -28.31 8.08
C GLY A 232 6.87 -27.95 8.19
N LYS A 233 6.30 -27.82 9.39
CA LYS A 233 4.90 -27.44 9.61
C LYS A 233 4.76 -25.93 9.62
N GLU A 234 3.81 -25.40 8.83
CA GLU A 234 3.50 -23.98 8.81
C GLU A 234 2.81 -23.56 10.12
N MET A 235 3.38 -22.56 10.77
CA MET A 235 2.90 -22.02 12.04
C MET A 235 2.17 -20.70 11.87
N ILE A 236 2.68 -19.83 10.98
CA ILE A 236 2.14 -18.50 10.70
C ILE A 236 2.35 -18.20 9.23
N GLN A 237 1.33 -17.63 8.59
CA GLN A 237 1.43 -17.01 7.28
C GLN A 237 0.74 -15.65 7.29
N TYR A 238 1.43 -14.65 6.79
CA TYR A 238 0.88 -13.33 6.46
C TYR A 238 0.92 -13.15 4.94
N THR A 239 -0.20 -12.79 4.36
CA THR A 239 -0.31 -12.45 2.93
C THR A 239 -1.02 -11.11 2.80
N PHE A 240 -0.43 -10.18 2.07
CA PHE A 240 -0.97 -8.84 1.85
C PHE A 240 -1.71 -8.79 0.50
N ASP A 241 -2.83 -9.51 0.41
CA ASP A 241 -3.78 -9.53 -0.73
C ASP A 241 -4.91 -8.52 -0.54
N LYS A 242 -5.36 -8.34 0.70
CA LYS A 242 -6.39 -7.39 1.11
C LYS A 242 -6.15 -6.93 2.55
N ILE A 243 -6.53 -5.71 2.87
CA ILE A 243 -6.37 -5.15 4.23
C ILE A 243 -7.59 -4.30 4.54
N SER A 244 -8.28 -4.60 5.64
CA SER A 244 -9.34 -3.74 6.13
C SER A 244 -8.76 -2.44 6.71
N PHE A 245 -9.43 -1.31 6.51
CA PHE A 245 -9.08 -0.06 7.21
C PHE A 245 -9.20 -0.17 8.72
N ASP A 246 -10.13 -1.03 9.20
CA ASP A 246 -10.31 -1.29 10.63
C ASP A 246 -9.11 -2.02 11.24
N ASP A 247 -8.38 -2.81 10.44
CA ASP A 247 -7.17 -3.50 10.88
C ASP A 247 -5.96 -2.55 11.00
N GLY A 248 -6.01 -1.39 10.35
CA GLY A 248 -4.93 -0.41 10.37
C GLY A 248 -4.52 0.01 11.79
N LYS A 249 -5.48 0.11 12.73
CA LYS A 249 -5.23 0.43 14.13
C LYS A 249 -4.38 -0.62 14.88
N PHE A 250 -4.34 -1.85 14.37
CA PHE A 250 -3.58 -2.95 14.98
C PHE A 250 -2.16 -3.10 14.43
N ILE A 251 -1.70 -2.19 13.57
CA ILE A 251 -0.34 -2.26 13.00
C ILE A 251 0.74 -2.30 14.10
N SER A 252 0.51 -1.65 15.23
CA SER A 252 1.41 -1.65 16.39
C SER A 252 1.58 -3.05 17.02
N THR A 253 0.63 -3.96 16.83
CA THR A 253 0.72 -5.34 17.32
C THR A 253 1.58 -6.22 16.40
N LEU A 254 1.70 -5.85 15.12
CA LEU A 254 2.50 -6.58 14.13
C LEU A 254 3.97 -6.17 14.12
N ILE A 255 4.32 -5.05 14.74
CA ILE A 255 5.71 -4.58 14.80
C ILE A 255 6.19 -4.48 16.23
N ASP A 256 7.49 -4.53 16.44
CA ASP A 256 8.12 -4.09 17.68
C ASP A 256 8.01 -2.57 17.77
N TYR A 257 6.86 -2.10 18.26
CA TYR A 257 6.51 -0.68 18.30
C TYR A 257 7.49 0.13 19.14
N LYS A 258 8.01 -0.44 20.22
CA LYS A 258 9.02 0.24 21.06
C LYS A 258 10.27 0.56 20.25
N THR A 259 10.82 -0.41 19.54
CA THR A 259 11.99 -0.21 18.68
C THR A 259 11.68 0.76 17.53
N TYR A 260 10.49 0.68 16.97
CA TYR A 260 10.06 1.63 15.94
C TYR A 260 10.01 3.07 16.48
N ALA A 261 9.41 3.28 17.65
CA ALA A 261 9.26 4.60 18.24
C ALA A 261 10.60 5.24 18.66
N THR A 262 11.56 4.43 19.11
CA THR A 262 12.85 4.93 19.60
C THR A 262 13.97 4.97 18.56
N GLU A 263 13.96 4.06 17.58
CA GLU A 263 15.04 3.84 16.63
C GLU A 263 14.62 4.00 15.17
N SER A 264 13.32 4.21 14.90
CA SER A 264 12.74 4.19 13.55
C SER A 264 13.01 2.89 12.77
N ILE A 265 13.26 1.79 13.50
CA ILE A 265 13.51 0.46 12.94
C ILE A 265 12.23 -0.35 13.00
N ARG A 266 11.74 -0.81 11.84
CA ARG A 266 10.60 -1.70 11.76
C ARG A 266 11.06 -3.15 11.84
N ILE A 267 10.64 -3.84 12.90
CA ILE A 267 10.81 -5.28 13.07
C ILE A 267 9.40 -5.86 13.09
N GLN A 268 9.06 -6.66 12.10
CA GLN A 268 7.79 -7.35 12.05
C GLN A 268 7.82 -8.56 12.96
N LYS A 269 6.85 -8.64 13.87
CA LYS A 269 6.66 -9.78 14.76
C LYS A 269 6.07 -10.94 13.97
N LEU A 270 6.62 -12.13 14.18
CA LEU A 270 6.15 -13.38 13.60
C LEU A 270 5.61 -14.31 14.71
N TYR A 271 4.95 -13.74 15.68
CA TYR A 271 4.27 -14.39 16.78
C TYR A 271 3.08 -13.54 17.22
N ARG A 272 2.14 -14.14 17.91
CA ARG A 272 1.03 -13.41 18.55
C ARG A 272 1.41 -13.08 19.98
N ASP A 273 1.15 -11.85 20.39
CA ASP A 273 1.15 -11.49 21.80
C ASP A 273 -0.03 -12.24 22.46
N LEU A 274 0.24 -13.03 23.49
CA LEU A 274 -0.75 -13.83 24.21
C LEU A 274 -1.48 -12.94 25.23
#